data_2819a074eef0b2e335e0c5ad084e4b85
#
_entry.id   2819a074eef0b2e335e0c5ad084e4b85
#
_cell.length_a   1.000
_cell.length_b   1.000
_cell.length_c   1.000
_cell.angle_alpha   90.00
_cell.angle_beta   90.00
_cell.angle_gamma   90.00
#
_symmetry.space_group_name_H-M   'P 1'
#
loop_
_entity.id
_entity.type
_entity.pdbx_description
1 polymer ?
#
loop_
_entity_poly.entity_id
_entity_poly.type
_entity_poly.pdbx_seq_one_letter_code
_entity_poly.pdbx_strand_id
1 'polypeptide(L)'
;GLAVPSTETDSRAFSFDMIPSSQIDNLLVYKSPSPEIPGDFSGGFVKIVTKGIPEENSIEVGYSTGFNVRTQFRQFRMNPGSCTDFLGFDLGKRPLGRSFPAHMDLVTSPDEITRLTREGFNNDWRIRSFIPMPDQRLSFSMARRWDTKHGRTVGNITAVTYSNTFKGVEGIKNARYGIYSAAADTPIYLDDYYDNQYSNDVRLGAMHNWAFILDASNRIEFKNLLNILGRNRLTERRGIKDMSSMYYLEQTEMQYSSRLTYTGQFSGTHHLAGTDATVTWDAGYSYADRNEPDRRIVSNMAGIGSTDDLADVVTGNDNIKRYFQTLGDHIASASGNYVQQLAWGGIRPTLKAGIYGEYRYRSYDQREFIYRYDNLSAEERQYYLKLPFQEMLSPEWLGADKVYIDEITRKTNAYTADIYYGAAYAALDIPLGKFDIYAGARLESYTTKLTRDRSDAPELILMTTKTHHDLNLLPSVNVTYRIDDRHQLRAAYGRSLNRPEL
;
A
#
# COMPACT_ATOMS: atom_id res chain seq x y z
N GLY A 1 3.88 -15.71 13.89
CA GLY A 1 3.03 -14.71 13.22
C GLY A 1 3.45 -14.53 11.78
N LEU A 2 2.55 -13.99 10.96
CA LEU A 2 2.75 -13.81 9.53
C LEU A 2 3.20 -12.39 9.20
N ALA A 3 4.00 -12.25 8.14
CA ALA A 3 4.27 -10.96 7.52
C ALA A 3 3.01 -10.40 6.85
N VAL A 4 2.80 -9.10 6.96
CA VAL A 4 1.70 -8.41 6.29
C VAL A 4 2.23 -7.77 5.00
N PRO A 5 1.57 -7.97 3.85
CA PRO A 5 2.01 -7.41 2.59
C PRO A 5 1.81 -5.89 2.54
N SER A 6 2.65 -5.20 1.77
CA SER A 6 2.52 -3.76 1.53
C SER A 6 1.87 -3.49 0.18
N THR A 7 0.96 -2.52 0.15
CA THR A 7 0.36 -1.98 -1.08
C THR A 7 1.13 -0.77 -1.63
N GLU A 8 2.21 -0.36 -0.97
CA GLU A 8 3.05 0.75 -1.44
C GLU A 8 4.13 0.22 -2.39
N THR A 9 4.44 0.99 -3.44
CA THR A 9 5.41 0.59 -4.47
C THR A 9 6.85 0.62 -3.96
N ASP A 10 7.14 1.56 -3.05
CA ASP A 10 8.51 1.88 -2.63
C ASP A 10 8.68 1.80 -1.10
N SER A 11 7.77 1.12 -0.40
CA SER A 11 7.79 1.09 1.06
C SER A 11 7.15 -0.18 1.61
N ARG A 12 7.67 -0.68 2.73
CA ARG A 12 7.06 -1.74 3.53
C ARG A 12 6.03 -1.21 4.53
N ALA A 13 5.57 0.01 4.33
CA ALA A 13 4.63 0.64 5.24
C ALA A 13 3.31 -0.13 5.31
N PHE A 14 2.89 -0.41 6.53
CA PHE A 14 1.59 -0.99 6.83
C PHE A 14 0.66 0.09 7.38
N SER A 15 -0.55 0.19 6.82
CA SER A 15 -1.56 1.10 7.35
C SER A 15 -2.37 0.42 8.44
N PHE A 16 -2.26 0.88 9.68
CA PHE A 16 -3.05 0.38 10.82
C PHE A 16 -4.56 0.57 10.65
N ASP A 17 -4.97 1.46 9.76
CA ASP A 17 -6.37 1.69 9.43
C ASP A 17 -7.06 0.49 8.78
N MET A 18 -6.29 -0.52 8.39
CA MET A 18 -6.80 -1.73 7.77
C MET A 18 -7.41 -2.71 8.77
N ILE A 19 -7.10 -2.61 10.07
CA ILE A 19 -7.61 -3.52 11.09
C ILE A 19 -8.68 -2.81 11.91
N PRO A 20 -9.91 -3.35 11.98
CA PRO A 20 -10.93 -2.79 12.87
C PRO A 20 -10.43 -2.78 14.31
N SER A 21 -10.35 -1.60 14.92
CA SER A 21 -9.79 -1.44 16.28
C SER A 21 -10.52 -2.28 17.33
N SER A 22 -11.83 -2.49 17.16
CA SER A 22 -12.64 -3.36 18.03
C SER A 22 -12.22 -4.82 18.02
N GLN A 23 -11.45 -5.25 17.03
CA GLN A 23 -11.02 -6.65 16.83
C GLN A 23 -9.56 -6.88 17.22
N ILE A 24 -8.85 -5.83 17.61
CA ILE A 24 -7.50 -5.96 18.17
C ILE A 24 -7.64 -6.37 19.63
N ASP A 25 -6.97 -7.45 20.00
CA ASP A 25 -6.82 -7.90 21.38
C ASP A 25 -5.62 -7.20 22.02
N ASN A 26 -4.48 -7.22 21.32
CA ASN A 26 -3.22 -6.76 21.87
C ASN A 26 -2.31 -6.17 20.80
N LEU A 27 -1.54 -5.13 21.18
CA LEU A 27 -0.46 -4.54 20.40
C LEU A 27 0.83 -4.69 21.19
N LEU A 28 1.72 -5.58 20.71
CA LEU A 28 3.02 -5.80 21.33
C LEU A 28 4.08 -5.00 20.55
N VAL A 29 4.76 -4.09 21.25
CA VAL A 29 5.82 -3.27 20.66
C VAL A 29 7.16 -3.72 21.25
N TYR A 30 7.99 -4.30 20.40
CA TYR A 30 9.36 -4.68 20.75
C TYR A 30 10.29 -3.50 20.43
N LYS A 31 10.99 -3.01 21.42
CA LYS A 31 11.93 -1.88 21.31
C LYS A 31 13.40 -2.32 21.30
N SER A 32 13.66 -3.58 21.62
CA SER A 32 14.99 -4.19 21.62
C SER A 32 15.01 -5.42 20.74
N PRO A 33 16.09 -5.69 20.01
CA PRO A 33 16.24 -6.92 19.22
C PRO A 33 16.15 -8.15 20.12
N SER A 34 15.55 -9.21 19.60
CA SER A 34 15.39 -10.48 20.27
C SER A 34 15.42 -11.61 19.24
N PRO A 35 15.94 -12.81 19.55
CA PRO A 35 16.15 -13.85 18.57
C PRO A 35 14.87 -14.34 17.89
N GLU A 36 13.71 -14.25 18.55
CA GLU A 36 12.40 -14.67 17.99
C GLU A 36 11.82 -13.70 16.97
N ILE A 37 12.33 -12.46 16.89
CA ILE A 37 11.83 -11.46 15.92
C ILE A 37 12.77 -11.34 14.71
N PRO A 38 12.25 -10.92 13.54
CA PRO A 38 13.10 -10.70 12.35
C PRO A 38 14.23 -9.73 12.63
N GLY A 39 15.37 -9.96 11.98
CA GLY A 39 16.56 -9.12 12.12
C GLY A 39 16.45 -7.75 11.45
N ASP A 40 15.50 -7.60 10.53
CA ASP A 40 15.17 -6.33 9.89
C ASP A 40 14.41 -5.42 10.86
N PHE A 41 15.18 -4.83 11.78
CA PHE A 41 14.71 -4.13 12.95
C PHE A 41 15.35 -2.75 13.05
N SER A 42 14.71 -1.75 12.43
CA SER A 42 15.23 -0.37 12.39
C SER A 42 14.41 0.61 13.24
N GLY A 43 14.14 0.29 14.49
CA GLY A 43 13.45 1.22 15.40
C GLY A 43 12.38 0.56 16.26
N GLY A 44 11.73 -0.49 15.82
CA GLY A 44 10.76 -1.25 16.59
C GLY A 44 10.05 -2.29 15.74
N PHE A 45 9.59 -3.35 16.40
CA PHE A 45 8.74 -4.37 15.78
C PHE A 45 7.37 -4.35 16.46
N VAL A 46 6.30 -4.30 15.66
CA VAL A 46 4.93 -4.28 16.16
C VAL A 46 4.26 -5.59 15.79
N LYS A 47 3.81 -6.33 16.81
CA LYS A 47 2.99 -7.53 16.62
C LYS A 47 1.55 -7.23 16.99
N ILE A 48 0.64 -7.41 16.03
CA ILE A 48 -0.79 -7.23 16.22
C ILE A 48 -1.40 -8.59 16.51
N VAL A 49 -2.11 -8.68 17.63
CA VAL A 49 -2.85 -9.88 18.02
C VAL A 49 -4.34 -9.55 17.91
N THR A 50 -5.06 -10.29 17.08
CA THR A 50 -6.50 -10.17 16.95
C THR A 50 -7.22 -11.08 17.94
N LYS A 51 -8.42 -10.70 18.37
CA LYS A 51 -9.26 -11.51 19.26
C LYS A 51 -9.43 -12.93 18.73
N GLY A 52 -9.30 -13.90 19.59
CA GLY A 52 -9.42 -15.31 19.27
C GLY A 52 -10.80 -15.86 19.65
N ILE A 53 -10.90 -16.48 20.86
CA ILE A 53 -12.17 -17.05 21.35
C ILE A 53 -12.91 -15.99 22.13
N PRO A 54 -14.20 -15.74 21.82
CA PRO A 54 -15.02 -14.82 22.59
C PRO A 54 -15.35 -15.42 23.97
N GLU A 55 -15.43 -14.56 24.97
CA GLU A 55 -15.88 -14.95 26.31
C GLU A 55 -17.38 -15.25 26.34
N GLU A 56 -18.16 -14.45 25.61
CA GLU A 56 -19.63 -14.53 25.51
C GLU A 56 -20.12 -14.32 24.08
N ASN A 57 -21.35 -14.77 23.84
CA ASN A 57 -22.01 -14.55 22.56
C ASN A 57 -22.48 -13.10 22.49
N SER A 58 -22.10 -12.40 21.42
CA SER A 58 -22.52 -11.01 21.20
C SER A 58 -22.80 -10.74 19.73
N ILE A 59 -23.66 -9.77 19.50
CA ILE A 59 -23.88 -9.13 18.20
C ILE A 59 -23.84 -7.63 18.45
N GLU A 60 -23.00 -6.94 17.72
CA GLU A 60 -22.87 -5.50 17.80
C GLU A 60 -23.07 -4.88 16.42
N VAL A 61 -23.91 -3.86 16.35
CA VAL A 61 -24.13 -3.05 15.15
C VAL A 61 -23.85 -1.60 15.51
N GLY A 62 -22.95 -0.98 14.78
CA GLY A 62 -22.59 0.41 14.98
C GLY A 62 -22.83 1.23 13.71
N TYR A 63 -23.39 2.41 13.88
CA TYR A 63 -23.46 3.44 12.87
C TYR A 63 -22.93 4.73 13.44
N SER A 64 -22.05 5.38 12.71
CA SER A 64 -21.61 6.73 13.06
C SER A 64 -21.50 7.60 11.82
N THR A 65 -21.80 8.87 12.01
CA THR A 65 -21.67 9.90 10.97
C THR A 65 -20.83 11.05 11.51
N GLY A 66 -20.13 11.72 10.62
CA GLY A 66 -19.31 12.87 10.96
C GLY A 66 -19.30 13.88 9.82
N PHE A 67 -18.95 15.11 10.10
CA PHE A 67 -18.82 16.12 9.09
C PHE A 67 -17.70 17.11 9.41
N ASN A 68 -17.12 17.67 8.35
CA ASN A 68 -16.19 18.77 8.42
C ASN A 68 -16.81 19.95 7.65
N VAL A 69 -17.01 21.08 8.34
CA VAL A 69 -17.65 22.28 7.76
C VAL A 69 -16.89 22.85 6.55
N ARG A 70 -15.64 22.49 6.38
CA ARG A 70 -14.83 22.88 5.21
C ARG A 70 -15.04 21.95 4.02
N THR A 71 -15.75 20.84 4.17
CA THR A 71 -15.99 19.83 3.13
C THR A 71 -17.49 19.68 2.86
N GLN A 72 -18.28 19.19 3.84
CA GLN A 72 -19.67 18.74 3.61
C GLN A 72 -20.67 19.88 3.34
N PHE A 73 -20.38 21.09 3.68
CA PHE A 73 -21.29 22.23 3.42
C PHE A 73 -20.76 23.19 2.34
N ARG A 74 -19.85 22.68 1.51
CA ARG A 74 -19.25 23.44 0.40
C ARG A 74 -19.37 22.66 -0.90
N GLN A 75 -19.15 23.35 -2.02
CA GLN A 75 -19.03 22.69 -3.30
C GLN A 75 -17.82 21.77 -3.30
N PHE A 76 -18.09 20.52 -3.64
CA PHE A 76 -17.09 19.47 -3.78
C PHE A 76 -16.98 19.09 -5.26
N ARG A 77 -15.79 18.94 -5.75
CA ARG A 77 -15.50 18.69 -7.17
C ARG A 77 -14.90 17.31 -7.36
N MET A 78 -15.39 16.55 -8.35
CA MET A 78 -14.89 15.20 -8.60
C MET A 78 -15.22 14.75 -10.02
N ASN A 79 -14.35 13.91 -10.61
CA ASN A 79 -14.67 13.18 -11.82
C ASN A 79 -15.66 12.05 -11.50
N PRO A 80 -16.70 11.82 -12.36
CA PRO A 80 -17.65 10.74 -12.14
C PRO A 80 -16.98 9.36 -12.14
N GLY A 81 -17.18 8.63 -11.05
CA GLY A 81 -16.62 7.32 -10.84
C GLY A 81 -17.38 6.18 -11.53
N SER A 82 -16.94 4.95 -11.26
CA SER A 82 -17.63 3.71 -11.56
C SER A 82 -18.81 3.50 -10.59
N CYS A 83 -19.79 2.72 -11.02
CA CYS A 83 -20.90 2.32 -10.15
C CYS A 83 -20.47 1.48 -8.94
N THR A 84 -19.25 0.99 -8.90
CA THR A 84 -18.69 0.18 -7.82
C THR A 84 -17.68 0.93 -6.94
N ASP A 85 -17.38 2.19 -7.22
CA ASP A 85 -16.46 3.01 -6.41
C ASP A 85 -16.90 3.06 -4.94
N PHE A 86 -18.22 2.99 -4.66
CA PHE A 86 -18.75 2.96 -3.30
C PHE A 86 -18.39 1.68 -2.52
N LEU A 87 -17.90 0.63 -3.19
CA LEU A 87 -17.36 -0.59 -2.58
C LEU A 87 -15.82 -0.58 -2.52
N GLY A 88 -15.18 0.45 -3.08
CA GLY A 88 -13.74 0.61 -3.06
C GLY A 88 -12.99 -0.03 -4.23
N PHE A 89 -13.69 -0.50 -5.28
CA PHE A 89 -13.07 -1.07 -6.48
C PHE A 89 -13.79 -0.66 -7.77
N ASP A 90 -13.09 -0.70 -8.90
CA ASP A 90 -13.62 -0.35 -10.22
C ASP A 90 -13.93 -1.60 -11.03
N LEU A 91 -15.18 -1.75 -11.47
CA LEU A 91 -15.60 -2.79 -12.40
C LEU A 91 -15.67 -2.25 -13.85
N GLY A 92 -14.49 -2.05 -14.44
CA GLY A 92 -14.35 -1.92 -15.88
C GLY A 92 -14.66 -0.55 -16.50
N LYS A 93 -14.79 0.53 -15.70
CA LYS A 93 -14.95 1.87 -16.26
C LYS A 93 -13.61 2.50 -16.65
N ARG A 94 -12.56 2.30 -15.85
CA ARG A 94 -11.26 2.93 -16.02
C ARG A 94 -10.19 2.03 -16.64
N PRO A 95 -10.18 0.69 -16.42
CA PRO A 95 -9.17 -0.19 -17.00
C PRO A 95 -9.15 -0.12 -18.53
N LEU A 96 -7.98 -0.41 -19.10
CA LEU A 96 -7.85 -0.63 -20.56
C LEU A 96 -8.77 -1.78 -20.99
N GLY A 97 -9.44 -1.59 -22.13
CA GLY A 97 -10.30 -2.62 -22.71
C GLY A 97 -9.53 -3.92 -22.98
N ARG A 98 -10.19 -5.07 -22.90
CA ARG A 98 -9.56 -6.38 -23.17
C ARG A 98 -8.96 -6.50 -24.57
N SER A 99 -9.46 -5.74 -25.52
CA SER A 99 -8.97 -5.67 -26.90
C SER A 99 -7.83 -4.64 -27.08
N PHE A 100 -7.42 -3.95 -26.01
CA PHE A 100 -6.32 -3.02 -26.10
C PHE A 100 -4.99 -3.79 -26.21
N PRO A 101 -4.11 -3.47 -27.20
CA PRO A 101 -2.89 -4.21 -27.42
C PRO A 101 -1.94 -4.15 -26.23
N ALA A 102 -1.20 -5.24 -25.98
CA ALA A 102 -0.18 -5.27 -24.95
C ALA A 102 0.95 -4.27 -25.22
N HIS A 103 1.23 -4.01 -26.49
CA HIS A 103 2.27 -3.10 -26.98
C HIS A 103 1.66 -2.20 -28.06
N MET A 104 1.35 -0.95 -27.70
CA MET A 104 0.80 0.05 -28.63
C MET A 104 1.82 0.49 -29.68
N ASP A 105 3.08 0.52 -29.32
CA ASP A 105 4.23 0.84 -30.16
C ASP A 105 4.43 -0.10 -31.36
N LEU A 106 3.81 -1.28 -31.32
CA LEU A 106 3.80 -2.24 -32.44
C LEU A 106 2.60 -2.07 -33.38
N VAL A 107 1.65 -1.18 -33.06
CA VAL A 107 0.48 -0.92 -33.91
C VAL A 107 0.84 0.10 -34.96
N THR A 108 0.85 -0.35 -36.24
CA THR A 108 1.23 0.49 -37.39
C THR A 108 0.03 0.89 -38.29
N SER A 109 -1.12 0.27 -38.10
CA SER A 109 -2.34 0.57 -38.90
C SER A 109 -2.96 1.89 -38.46
N PRO A 110 -3.12 2.88 -39.39
CA PRO A 110 -3.78 4.15 -39.07
C PRO A 110 -5.23 3.99 -38.59
N ASP A 111 -5.97 3.02 -39.13
CA ASP A 111 -7.35 2.74 -38.73
C ASP A 111 -7.40 2.22 -37.30
N GLU A 112 -6.47 1.33 -36.93
CA GLU A 112 -6.40 0.78 -35.60
C GLU A 112 -5.93 1.85 -34.57
N ILE A 113 -4.95 2.69 -34.91
CA ILE A 113 -4.54 3.83 -34.09
C ILE A 113 -5.73 4.76 -33.87
N THR A 114 -6.49 5.08 -34.92
CA THR A 114 -7.69 5.91 -34.79
C THR A 114 -8.73 5.27 -33.87
N ARG A 115 -9.00 3.98 -34.06
CA ARG A 115 -9.94 3.24 -33.21
C ARG A 115 -9.51 3.25 -31.74
N LEU A 116 -8.26 2.93 -31.46
CA LEU A 116 -7.72 2.90 -30.10
C LEU A 116 -7.72 4.30 -29.46
N THR A 117 -7.43 5.35 -30.23
CA THR A 117 -7.47 6.73 -29.75
C THR A 117 -8.88 7.16 -29.35
N ARG A 118 -9.91 6.75 -30.10
CA ARG A 118 -11.31 7.10 -29.84
C ARG A 118 -11.98 6.24 -28.78
N GLU A 119 -11.70 4.94 -28.79
CA GLU A 119 -12.48 3.93 -28.05
C GLU A 119 -11.67 3.16 -27.02
N GLY A 120 -10.32 3.24 -27.07
CA GLY A 120 -9.43 2.46 -26.20
C GLY A 120 -9.44 2.89 -24.75
N PHE A 121 -9.93 4.10 -24.48
CA PHE A 121 -9.96 4.71 -23.16
C PHE A 121 -11.33 5.25 -22.78
N ASN A 122 -11.56 5.38 -21.47
CA ASN A 122 -12.68 6.17 -20.99
C ASN A 122 -12.41 7.69 -21.20
N ASN A 123 -13.12 8.30 -22.10
CA ASN A 123 -12.98 9.73 -22.43
C ASN A 123 -13.97 10.64 -21.67
N ASP A 124 -14.47 10.22 -20.50
CA ASP A 124 -15.28 11.09 -19.61
C ASP A 124 -14.38 11.92 -18.69
N TRP A 125 -14.02 13.10 -19.13
CA TRP A 125 -13.17 14.06 -18.40
C TRP A 125 -13.95 15.10 -17.59
N ARG A 126 -15.27 14.96 -17.52
CA ARG A 126 -16.12 15.93 -16.81
C ARG A 126 -15.80 15.96 -15.34
N ILE A 127 -15.80 17.17 -14.78
CA ILE A 127 -15.76 17.41 -13.35
C ILE A 127 -17.15 17.85 -12.92
N ARG A 128 -17.75 17.12 -11.97
CA ARG A 128 -19.04 17.47 -11.37
C ARG A 128 -18.83 18.19 -10.06
N SER A 129 -19.68 19.19 -9.80
CA SER A 129 -19.76 19.88 -8.54
C SER A 129 -21.03 19.46 -7.80
N PHE A 130 -20.91 19.12 -6.52
CA PHE A 130 -22.02 18.73 -5.66
C PHE A 130 -21.68 19.04 -4.19
N ILE A 131 -22.65 18.97 -3.31
CA ILE A 131 -22.43 19.03 -1.86
C ILE A 131 -22.35 17.58 -1.36
N PRO A 132 -21.22 17.15 -0.79
CA PRO A 132 -21.05 15.77 -0.32
C PRO A 132 -21.91 15.52 0.92
N MET A 133 -22.41 14.29 1.03
CA MET A 133 -23.07 13.84 2.25
C MET A 133 -22.07 13.78 3.43
N PRO A 134 -22.56 13.82 4.67
CA PRO A 134 -21.73 13.53 5.83
C PRO A 134 -21.02 12.17 5.72
N ASP A 135 -19.87 12.05 6.35
CA ASP A 135 -19.13 10.79 6.41
C ASP A 135 -19.98 9.68 7.01
N GLN A 136 -19.95 8.51 6.42
CA GLN A 136 -20.71 7.34 6.84
C GLN A 136 -19.75 6.26 7.32
N ARG A 137 -20.04 5.68 8.49
CA ARG A 137 -19.31 4.53 9.01
C ARG A 137 -20.31 3.51 9.57
N LEU A 138 -20.20 2.29 9.09
CA LEU A 138 -20.99 1.15 9.51
C LEU A 138 -20.05 0.10 10.08
N SER A 139 -20.43 -0.54 11.16
CA SER A 139 -19.75 -1.69 11.73
C SER A 139 -20.75 -2.75 12.15
N PHE A 140 -20.40 -3.98 11.86
CA PHE A 140 -21.10 -5.17 12.31
C PHE A 140 -20.08 -6.11 12.92
N SER A 141 -20.33 -6.64 14.10
CA SER A 141 -19.55 -7.74 14.66
C SER A 141 -20.45 -8.78 15.30
N MET A 142 -20.07 -10.03 15.15
CA MET A 142 -20.72 -11.18 15.74
C MET A 142 -19.67 -12.07 16.37
N ALA A 143 -19.83 -12.36 17.64
CA ALA A 143 -19.03 -13.29 18.39
C ALA A 143 -19.89 -14.46 18.84
N ARG A 144 -19.44 -15.67 18.60
CA ARG A 144 -20.12 -16.92 18.95
C ARG A 144 -19.18 -17.88 19.60
N ARG A 145 -19.63 -18.50 20.69
CA ARG A 145 -18.95 -19.53 21.44
C ARG A 145 -19.87 -20.72 21.65
N TRP A 146 -19.36 -21.90 21.39
CA TRP A 146 -20.04 -23.17 21.60
C TRP A 146 -19.15 -24.07 22.45
N ASP A 147 -19.62 -24.42 23.63
CA ASP A 147 -18.96 -25.38 24.51
C ASP A 147 -19.64 -26.74 24.38
N THR A 148 -18.87 -27.77 24.06
CA THR A 148 -19.38 -29.11 23.89
C THR A 148 -19.32 -29.92 25.19
N LYS A 149 -20.15 -30.95 25.31
CA LYS A 149 -20.17 -31.84 26.50
C LYS A 149 -18.84 -32.59 26.76
N HIS A 150 -17.93 -32.61 25.81
CA HIS A 150 -16.60 -33.28 25.91
C HIS A 150 -15.47 -32.27 26.20
N GLY A 151 -15.76 -31.08 26.73
CA GLY A 151 -14.74 -30.09 27.06
C GLY A 151 -14.09 -29.38 25.86
N ARG A 152 -14.66 -29.52 24.68
CA ARG A 152 -14.19 -28.78 23.47
C ARG A 152 -14.96 -27.49 23.34
N THR A 153 -14.24 -26.45 22.97
CA THR A 153 -14.83 -25.13 22.69
C THR A 153 -14.56 -24.73 21.25
N VAL A 154 -15.58 -24.23 20.60
CA VAL A 154 -15.47 -23.62 19.27
C VAL A 154 -15.84 -22.14 19.39
N GLY A 155 -14.97 -21.26 18.94
CA GLY A 155 -15.22 -19.82 18.88
C GLY A 155 -15.25 -19.34 17.43
N ASN A 156 -16.15 -18.43 17.13
CA ASN A 156 -16.17 -17.69 15.87
C ASN A 156 -16.31 -16.20 16.14
N ILE A 157 -15.53 -15.41 15.44
CA ILE A 157 -15.66 -13.94 15.41
C ILE A 157 -15.74 -13.51 13.97
N THR A 158 -16.82 -12.84 13.60
CA THR A 158 -17.01 -12.23 12.29
C THR A 158 -17.21 -10.73 12.48
N ALA A 159 -16.46 -9.91 11.76
CA ALA A 159 -16.63 -8.47 11.78
C ALA A 159 -16.58 -7.89 10.37
N VAL A 160 -17.44 -6.94 10.10
CA VAL A 160 -17.45 -6.18 8.83
C VAL A 160 -17.52 -4.70 9.18
N THR A 161 -16.67 -3.91 8.55
CA THR A 161 -16.64 -2.46 8.68
C THR A 161 -16.71 -1.82 7.31
N TYR A 162 -17.46 -0.76 7.20
CA TYR A 162 -17.56 0.05 5.99
C TYR A 162 -17.43 1.51 6.36
N SER A 163 -16.69 2.28 5.57
CA SER A 163 -16.69 3.74 5.69
C SER A 163 -16.61 4.40 4.32
N ASN A 164 -17.32 5.52 4.20
CA ASN A 164 -17.27 6.41 3.04
C ASN A 164 -17.08 7.84 3.56
N THR A 165 -15.96 8.46 3.19
CA THR A 165 -15.55 9.75 3.72
C THR A 165 -15.15 10.70 2.59
N PHE A 166 -15.49 11.98 2.76
CA PHE A 166 -15.15 13.04 1.83
C PHE A 166 -14.21 14.05 2.50
N LYS A 167 -13.17 14.44 1.79
CA LYS A 167 -12.19 15.42 2.25
C LYS A 167 -11.87 16.43 1.15
N GLY A 168 -12.22 17.70 1.38
CA GLY A 168 -11.83 18.82 0.54
C GLY A 168 -10.85 19.71 1.27
N VAL A 169 -9.73 20.02 0.64
CA VAL A 169 -8.73 20.98 1.13
C VAL A 169 -8.35 21.90 -0.02
N GLU A 170 -8.58 23.18 0.15
CA GLU A 170 -8.30 24.19 -0.86
C GLU A 170 -7.15 25.10 -0.41
N GLY A 171 -6.38 25.61 -1.37
CA GLY A 171 -5.28 26.52 -1.13
C GLY A 171 -4.07 25.89 -0.44
N ILE A 172 -3.80 24.61 -0.69
CA ILE A 172 -2.60 23.92 -0.17
C ILE A 172 -1.39 24.52 -0.88
N LYS A 173 -0.52 25.20 -0.13
CA LYS A 173 0.74 25.70 -0.69
C LYS A 173 1.70 24.54 -0.92
N ASN A 174 2.15 24.37 -2.15
CA ASN A 174 3.13 23.39 -2.58
C ASN A 174 4.26 24.11 -3.30
N ALA A 175 5.36 24.34 -2.60
CA ALA A 175 6.48 25.12 -3.11
C ALA A 175 7.77 24.32 -3.01
N ARG A 176 8.60 24.44 -4.06
CA ARG A 176 9.96 23.91 -4.09
C ARG A 176 10.93 25.06 -4.07
N TYR A 177 11.83 25.04 -3.10
CA TYR A 177 12.81 26.09 -2.90
C TYR A 177 14.16 25.67 -3.49
N GLY A 178 14.83 26.65 -4.12
CA GLY A 178 16.19 26.56 -4.56
C GLY A 178 17.16 27.21 -3.56
N ILE A 179 18.18 27.87 -4.09
CA ILE A 179 19.21 28.53 -3.28
C ILE A 179 18.63 29.76 -2.61
N TYR A 180 18.99 29.99 -1.33
CA TYR A 180 18.67 31.24 -0.62
C TYR A 180 19.46 32.42 -1.18
N SER A 181 18.76 33.51 -1.51
CA SER A 181 19.37 34.78 -1.95
C SER A 181 19.61 35.67 -0.73
N ALA A 182 20.86 35.80 -0.30
CA ALA A 182 21.22 36.65 0.81
C ALA A 182 21.01 38.16 0.47
N ALA A 183 21.05 38.52 -0.82
CA ALA A 183 20.85 39.92 -1.27
C ALA A 183 19.38 40.34 -1.19
N ALA A 184 18.45 39.41 -1.40
CA ALA A 184 17.00 39.67 -1.36
C ALA A 184 16.36 39.20 -0.04
N ASP A 185 17.13 38.63 0.86
CA ASP A 185 16.67 37.98 2.13
C ASP A 185 15.47 37.04 1.93
N THR A 186 15.50 36.27 0.84
CA THR A 186 14.39 35.38 0.47
C THR A 186 14.91 34.12 -0.26
N PRO A 187 14.27 32.96 -0.10
CA PRO A 187 14.58 31.82 -0.93
C PRO A 187 14.12 32.07 -2.37
N ILE A 188 14.91 31.59 -3.32
CA ILE A 188 14.48 31.52 -4.72
C ILE A 188 13.53 30.35 -4.86
N TYR A 189 12.32 30.59 -5.31
CA TYR A 189 11.38 29.50 -5.62
C TYR A 189 11.79 28.84 -6.93
N LEU A 190 11.83 27.49 -6.94
CA LEU A 190 11.87 26.72 -8.19
C LEU A 190 10.46 26.55 -8.72
N ASP A 191 9.53 26.17 -7.83
CA ASP A 191 8.10 26.10 -8.14
C ASP A 191 7.32 26.72 -6.98
N ASP A 192 6.20 27.39 -7.29
CA ASP A 192 5.28 27.94 -6.28
C ASP A 192 3.82 27.71 -6.71
N TYR A 193 3.20 26.67 -6.15
CA TYR A 193 1.86 26.24 -6.50
C TYR A 193 0.89 26.34 -5.32
N TYR A 194 -0.38 26.46 -5.69
CA TYR A 194 -1.53 26.26 -4.81
C TYR A 194 -2.38 25.12 -5.36
N ASP A 195 -2.66 24.15 -4.52
CA ASP A 195 -3.45 22.97 -4.86
C ASP A 195 -4.82 23.02 -4.17
N ASN A 196 -5.88 22.73 -4.92
CA ASN A 196 -7.19 22.35 -4.40
C ASN A 196 -7.33 20.86 -4.58
N GLN A 197 -7.52 20.13 -3.47
CA GLN A 197 -7.59 18.67 -3.48
C GLN A 197 -8.91 18.20 -2.90
N TYR A 198 -9.58 17.33 -3.64
CA TYR A 198 -10.83 16.70 -3.24
C TYR A 198 -10.65 15.18 -3.32
N SER A 199 -10.95 14.47 -2.24
CA SER A 199 -10.88 13.01 -2.20
C SER A 199 -12.13 12.39 -1.59
N ASN A 200 -12.58 11.29 -2.19
CA ASN A 200 -13.55 10.37 -1.61
C ASN A 200 -12.83 9.06 -1.31
N ASP A 201 -12.81 8.69 -0.03
CA ASP A 201 -12.16 7.48 0.46
C ASP A 201 -13.22 6.49 0.94
N VAL A 202 -13.22 5.31 0.35
CA VAL A 202 -14.10 4.19 0.71
C VAL A 202 -13.25 3.06 1.29
N ARG A 203 -13.64 2.55 2.46
CA ARG A 203 -12.96 1.43 3.11
C ARG A 203 -13.96 0.34 3.45
N LEU A 204 -13.62 -0.89 3.10
CA LEU A 204 -14.36 -2.09 3.46
C LEU A 204 -13.38 -3.06 4.13
N GLY A 205 -13.64 -3.41 5.39
CA GLY A 205 -12.89 -4.41 6.14
C GLY A 205 -13.78 -5.59 6.49
N ALA A 206 -13.28 -6.81 6.34
CA ALA A 206 -13.96 -8.03 6.77
C ALA A 206 -12.98 -8.94 7.49
N MET A 207 -13.37 -9.43 8.65
CA MET A 207 -12.63 -10.40 9.45
C MET A 207 -13.52 -11.59 9.75
N HIS A 208 -12.98 -12.82 9.60
CA HIS A 208 -13.71 -14.03 9.90
C HIS A 208 -12.75 -15.08 10.50
N ASN A 209 -12.80 -15.21 11.82
CA ASN A 209 -11.89 -16.03 12.59
C ASN A 209 -12.61 -17.21 13.24
N TRP A 210 -11.97 -18.37 13.21
CA TRP A 210 -12.38 -19.54 13.95
C TRP A 210 -11.28 -19.96 14.91
N ALA A 211 -11.68 -20.40 16.08
CA ALA A 211 -10.76 -20.99 17.06
C ALA A 211 -11.38 -22.24 17.67
N PHE A 212 -10.58 -23.31 17.76
CA PHE A 212 -10.99 -24.60 18.24
C PHE A 212 -10.09 -24.99 19.43
N ILE A 213 -10.63 -25.06 20.63
CA ILE A 213 -10.00 -25.72 21.77
C ILE A 213 -10.42 -27.19 21.72
N LEU A 214 -9.50 -28.06 21.35
CA LEU A 214 -9.75 -29.47 21.23
C LEU A 214 -9.74 -30.16 22.59
N ASP A 215 -8.83 -29.74 23.47
CA ASP A 215 -8.68 -30.13 24.87
C ASP A 215 -7.86 -29.08 25.60
N ALA A 216 -7.48 -29.33 26.85
CA ALA A 216 -6.70 -28.41 27.67
C ALA A 216 -5.30 -28.09 27.12
N SER A 217 -4.77 -28.95 26.24
CA SER A 217 -3.42 -28.85 25.69
C SER A 217 -3.37 -28.44 24.23
N ASN A 218 -4.50 -28.52 23.49
CA ASN A 218 -4.51 -28.38 22.05
C ASN A 218 -5.50 -27.31 21.58
N ARG A 219 -4.98 -26.28 20.91
CA ARG A 219 -5.74 -25.21 20.30
C ARG A 219 -5.33 -25.01 18.85
N ILE A 220 -6.32 -24.84 17.98
CA ILE A 220 -6.14 -24.54 16.55
C ILE A 220 -6.92 -23.27 16.23
N GLU A 221 -6.38 -22.39 15.42
CA GLU A 221 -7.03 -21.16 14.98
C GLU A 221 -6.92 -21.01 13.47
N PHE A 222 -7.98 -20.49 12.86
CA PHE A 222 -8.02 -20.08 11.47
C PHE A 222 -8.50 -18.62 11.42
N LYS A 223 -7.63 -17.72 10.95
CA LYS A 223 -7.88 -16.27 10.94
C LYS A 223 -7.84 -15.76 9.52
N ASN A 224 -8.82 -14.92 9.18
CA ASN A 224 -8.92 -14.28 7.87
C ASN A 224 -9.21 -12.81 8.05
N LEU A 225 -8.48 -11.99 7.30
CA LEU A 225 -8.65 -10.56 7.24
C LEU A 225 -8.61 -10.10 5.78
N LEU A 226 -9.65 -9.41 5.35
CA LEU A 226 -9.77 -8.78 4.05
C LEU A 226 -9.98 -7.29 4.23
N ASN A 227 -9.23 -6.46 3.49
CA ASN A 227 -9.45 -5.02 3.44
C ASN A 227 -9.43 -4.54 2.01
N ILE A 228 -10.33 -3.62 1.70
CA ILE A 228 -10.40 -2.89 0.43
C ILE A 228 -10.41 -1.41 0.76
N LEU A 229 -9.55 -0.65 0.09
CA LEU A 229 -9.49 0.80 0.14
C LEU A 229 -9.57 1.35 -1.27
N GLY A 230 -10.67 2.03 -1.59
CA GLY A 230 -10.82 2.80 -2.83
C GLY A 230 -10.66 4.29 -2.55
N ARG A 231 -9.91 4.98 -3.38
CA ARG A 231 -9.75 6.43 -3.30
C ARG A 231 -9.93 7.06 -4.68
N ASN A 232 -10.91 7.94 -4.78
CA ASN A 232 -11.06 8.84 -5.94
C ASN A 232 -10.58 10.23 -5.54
N ARG A 233 -9.63 10.80 -6.28
CA ARG A 233 -9.03 12.09 -5.98
C ARG A 233 -8.99 12.98 -7.21
N LEU A 234 -9.40 14.22 -7.04
CA LEU A 234 -9.20 15.32 -7.96
C LEU A 234 -8.23 16.33 -7.33
N THR A 235 -7.19 16.70 -8.06
CA THR A 235 -6.26 17.77 -7.66
C THR A 235 -6.22 18.82 -8.76
N GLU A 236 -6.50 20.07 -8.40
CA GLU A 236 -6.38 21.22 -9.29
C GLU A 236 -5.24 22.08 -8.77
N ARG A 237 -4.19 22.20 -9.56
CA ARG A 237 -2.96 22.92 -9.25
C ARG A 237 -2.86 24.16 -10.09
N ARG A 238 -2.48 25.30 -9.48
CA ARG A 238 -2.20 26.55 -10.16
C ARG A 238 -0.98 27.22 -9.56
N GLY A 239 -0.17 27.87 -10.39
CA GLY A 239 0.97 28.64 -9.89
C GLY A 239 2.12 28.69 -10.87
N ILE A 240 3.28 29.04 -10.36
CA ILE A 240 4.49 29.24 -11.17
C ILE A 240 5.31 27.98 -11.18
N LYS A 241 5.57 27.47 -12.37
CA LYS A 241 6.49 26.36 -12.63
C LYS A 241 7.79 26.92 -13.13
N ASP A 242 8.89 26.47 -12.53
CA ASP A 242 10.24 26.84 -12.93
C ASP A 242 10.43 28.37 -13.01
N MET A 243 10.73 29.01 -11.88
CA MET A 243 10.95 30.47 -11.78
C MET A 243 12.03 30.96 -12.74
N SER A 244 12.93 30.11 -13.23
CA SER A 244 13.93 30.45 -14.22
C SER A 244 13.34 30.64 -15.63
N SER A 245 12.34 29.86 -15.98
CA SER A 245 11.65 29.92 -17.27
C SER A 245 10.35 30.73 -17.21
N MET A 246 9.88 31.05 -16.02
CA MET A 246 8.71 31.90 -15.74
C MET A 246 7.43 31.48 -16.46
N TYR A 247 7.02 30.17 -16.24
CA TYR A 247 5.75 29.68 -16.73
C TYR A 247 4.69 29.65 -15.62
N TYR A 248 3.48 30.08 -15.96
CA TYR A 248 2.30 29.83 -15.15
C TYR A 248 1.70 28.48 -15.57
N LEU A 249 1.42 27.62 -14.57
CA LEU A 249 0.86 26.28 -14.77
C LEU A 249 -0.57 26.22 -14.23
N GLU A 250 -1.48 25.68 -15.03
CA GLU A 250 -2.74 25.11 -14.56
C GLU A 250 -2.73 23.61 -14.85
N GLN A 251 -2.92 22.79 -13.82
CA GLN A 251 -2.92 21.34 -13.96
C GLN A 251 -4.12 20.75 -13.25
N THR A 252 -4.79 19.82 -13.92
CA THR A 252 -5.84 19.00 -13.33
C THR A 252 -5.41 17.54 -13.36
N GLU A 253 -5.43 16.92 -12.19
CA GLU A 253 -5.15 15.50 -12.02
C GLU A 253 -6.38 14.78 -11.49
N MET A 254 -6.78 13.71 -12.19
CA MET A 254 -7.86 12.79 -11.82
C MET A 254 -7.24 11.43 -11.55
N GLN A 255 -7.33 10.98 -10.31
CA GLN A 255 -6.71 9.73 -9.88
C GLN A 255 -7.74 8.87 -9.16
N TYR A 256 -7.83 7.61 -9.56
CA TYR A 256 -8.49 6.57 -8.80
C TYR A 256 -7.45 5.51 -8.41
N SER A 257 -7.49 5.04 -7.19
CA SER A 257 -6.69 3.90 -6.76
C SER A 257 -7.51 2.97 -5.90
N SER A 258 -7.43 1.67 -6.15
CA SER A 258 -7.94 0.65 -5.26
C SER A 258 -6.78 -0.17 -4.70
N ARG A 259 -6.93 -0.57 -3.43
CA ARG A 259 -5.97 -1.41 -2.73
C ARG A 259 -6.75 -2.51 -2.03
N LEU A 260 -6.36 -3.75 -2.29
CA LEU A 260 -6.91 -4.90 -1.62
C LEU A 260 -5.78 -5.58 -0.84
N THR A 261 -6.05 -5.95 0.41
CA THR A 261 -5.16 -6.82 1.18
C THR A 261 -5.96 -7.97 1.77
N TYR A 262 -5.43 -9.16 1.64
CA TYR A 262 -5.96 -10.37 2.27
C TYR A 262 -4.86 -11.05 3.07
N THR A 263 -5.20 -11.54 4.25
CA THR A 263 -4.31 -12.38 5.07
C THR A 263 -5.11 -13.53 5.65
N GLY A 264 -4.73 -14.74 5.30
CA GLY A 264 -5.24 -15.97 5.87
C GLY A 264 -4.16 -16.67 6.68
N GLN A 265 -4.45 -16.99 7.95
CA GLN A 265 -3.52 -17.65 8.88
C GLN A 265 -4.17 -18.89 9.47
N PHE A 266 -3.42 -19.98 9.47
CA PHE A 266 -3.73 -21.19 10.20
C PHE A 266 -2.65 -21.42 11.26
N SER A 267 -3.03 -21.61 12.52
CA SER A 267 -2.08 -21.73 13.62
C SER A 267 -2.51 -22.78 14.63
N GLY A 268 -1.52 -23.38 15.29
CA GLY A 268 -1.73 -24.33 16.37
C GLY A 268 -0.85 -24.05 17.58
N THR A 269 -1.38 -24.34 18.76
CA THR A 269 -0.66 -24.34 20.03
C THR A 269 -0.90 -25.65 20.73
N HIS A 270 0.20 -26.34 21.10
CA HIS A 270 0.17 -27.67 21.70
C HIS A 270 1.06 -27.71 22.92
N HIS A 271 0.49 -28.00 24.08
CA HIS A 271 1.22 -28.29 25.29
C HIS A 271 1.53 -29.77 25.35
N LEU A 272 2.80 -30.15 25.40
CA LEU A 272 3.23 -31.53 25.35
C LEU A 272 3.06 -32.18 26.72
N ALA A 273 2.26 -33.26 26.77
CA ALA A 273 2.00 -33.97 28.01
C ALA A 273 3.29 -34.57 28.62
N GLY A 274 3.44 -34.42 29.93
CA GLY A 274 4.61 -34.94 30.67
C GLY A 274 5.89 -34.12 30.54
N THR A 275 5.85 -32.99 29.84
CA THR A 275 6.93 -32.02 29.74
C THR A 275 6.38 -30.60 29.91
N ASP A 276 7.18 -29.69 30.46
CA ASP A 276 6.81 -28.26 30.52
C ASP A 276 7.10 -27.57 29.17
N ALA A 277 6.72 -28.24 28.06
CA ALA A 277 7.02 -27.77 26.73
C ALA A 277 5.76 -27.38 25.95
N THR A 278 5.88 -26.34 25.16
CA THR A 278 4.83 -25.86 24.24
C THR A 278 5.39 -25.75 22.83
N VAL A 279 4.66 -26.32 21.87
CA VAL A 279 4.91 -26.16 20.43
C VAL A 279 3.86 -25.22 19.86
N THR A 280 4.28 -24.18 19.14
CA THR A 280 3.38 -23.34 18.34
C THR A 280 3.82 -23.36 16.88
N TRP A 281 2.86 -23.39 15.98
CA TRP A 281 3.13 -23.26 14.56
C TRP A 281 2.12 -22.35 13.90
N ASP A 282 2.58 -21.68 12.86
CA ASP A 282 1.78 -20.80 12.01
C ASP A 282 2.06 -21.15 10.54
N ALA A 283 1.03 -21.18 9.72
CA ALA A 283 1.14 -21.22 8.27
C ALA A 283 0.14 -20.25 7.68
N GLY A 284 0.52 -19.54 6.62
CA GLY A 284 -0.41 -18.60 6.05
C GLY A 284 0.00 -18.05 4.71
N TYR A 285 -0.98 -17.37 4.15
CA TYR A 285 -0.87 -16.69 2.86
C TYR A 285 -1.42 -15.29 2.99
N SER A 286 -0.66 -14.35 2.44
CA SER A 286 -1.06 -12.94 2.37
C SER A 286 -0.96 -12.46 0.92
N TYR A 287 -1.91 -11.62 0.54
CA TYR A 287 -1.98 -11.02 -0.78
C TYR A 287 -2.26 -9.54 -0.67
N ALA A 288 -1.54 -8.73 -1.43
CA ALA A 288 -1.85 -7.32 -1.62
C ALA A 288 -1.92 -7.01 -3.11
N ASP A 289 -2.92 -6.23 -3.47
CA ASP A 289 -3.12 -5.69 -4.80
C ASP A 289 -3.28 -4.18 -4.72
N ARG A 290 -2.61 -3.45 -5.60
CA ARG A 290 -2.87 -2.05 -5.86
C ARG A 290 -3.13 -1.86 -7.33
N ASN A 291 -4.26 -1.29 -7.65
CA ASN A 291 -4.64 -0.95 -9.02
C ASN A 291 -4.91 0.56 -9.09
N GLU A 292 -4.18 1.24 -9.97
CA GLU A 292 -4.37 2.65 -10.29
C GLU A 292 -4.71 2.77 -11.79
N PRO A 293 -5.96 2.49 -12.14
CA PRO A 293 -6.39 2.53 -13.53
C PRO A 293 -6.66 3.96 -13.95
N ASP A 294 -6.05 4.36 -15.05
CA ASP A 294 -6.36 5.60 -15.77
C ASP A 294 -6.20 6.88 -14.91
N ARG A 295 -5.05 7.03 -14.25
CA ARG A 295 -4.66 8.32 -13.69
C ARG A 295 -4.43 9.29 -14.84
N ARG A 296 -5.14 10.42 -14.84
CA ARG A 296 -5.15 11.41 -15.92
C ARG A 296 -4.58 12.73 -15.44
N ILE A 297 -3.70 13.30 -16.25
CA ILE A 297 -3.11 14.61 -15.98
C ILE A 297 -3.29 15.46 -17.22
N VAL A 298 -3.84 16.67 -17.02
CA VAL A 298 -3.93 17.72 -18.05
C VAL A 298 -3.19 18.93 -17.54
N SER A 299 -2.28 19.45 -18.33
CA SER A 299 -1.46 20.61 -17.98
C SER A 299 -1.54 21.69 -19.07
N ASN A 300 -1.88 22.90 -18.67
CA ASN A 300 -1.78 24.10 -19.49
C ASN A 300 -0.71 25.01 -18.91
N MET A 301 0.13 25.58 -19.76
CA MET A 301 1.20 26.48 -19.34
C MET A 301 1.18 27.74 -20.18
N ALA A 302 1.43 28.89 -19.55
CA ALA A 302 1.58 30.18 -20.21
C ALA A 302 2.85 30.87 -19.75
N GLY A 303 3.55 31.58 -20.65
CA GLY A 303 4.69 32.43 -20.28
C GLY A 303 4.22 33.61 -19.41
N ILE A 304 4.93 33.90 -18.32
CA ILE A 304 4.63 35.05 -17.46
C ILE A 304 4.98 36.35 -18.23
N GLY A 305 4.01 37.26 -18.33
CA GLY A 305 4.15 38.52 -19.11
C GLY A 305 3.54 38.45 -20.51
N SER A 306 3.03 37.27 -20.95
CA SER A 306 2.14 37.16 -22.09
C SER A 306 0.81 37.83 -21.71
N THR A 307 0.30 38.68 -22.58
CA THR A 307 -1.02 39.35 -22.42
C THR A 307 -2.16 38.42 -22.84
N ASP A 308 -1.83 37.23 -23.34
CA ASP A 308 -2.78 36.29 -23.87
C ASP A 308 -3.21 35.34 -22.77
N ASP A 309 -4.47 34.90 -22.83
CA ASP A 309 -5.06 33.92 -21.92
C ASP A 309 -4.25 32.61 -21.88
N LEU A 310 -4.32 31.90 -20.77
CA LEU A 310 -3.71 30.57 -20.54
C LEU A 310 -3.92 29.53 -21.66
N ALA A 311 -4.87 29.79 -22.56
CA ALA A 311 -5.14 29.02 -23.76
C ALA A 311 -4.06 29.12 -24.85
N ASP A 312 -3.19 30.11 -24.79
CA ASP A 312 -2.25 30.42 -25.90
C ASP A 312 -0.87 29.77 -25.76
N VAL A 313 -0.60 29.06 -24.66
CA VAL A 313 0.71 28.46 -24.46
C VAL A 313 0.61 26.97 -24.20
N VAL A 314 0.93 26.21 -25.19
CA VAL A 314 1.18 24.80 -25.04
C VAL A 314 2.64 24.49 -25.26
N THR A 315 3.22 23.91 -24.28
CA THR A 315 4.58 23.45 -24.31
C THR A 315 4.62 21.94 -24.50
N GLY A 316 4.75 21.49 -25.74
CA GLY A 316 5.03 20.11 -26.06
C GLY A 316 3.79 19.17 -26.18
N ASN A 317 4.02 18.02 -26.78
CA ASN A 317 3.03 16.98 -27.07
C ASN A 317 2.67 16.12 -25.83
N ASP A 318 3.01 16.54 -24.62
CA ASP A 318 2.86 15.75 -23.40
C ASP A 318 2.00 16.44 -22.32
N ASN A 319 1.16 17.38 -22.73
CA ASN A 319 0.26 18.08 -21.83
C ASN A 319 -0.93 17.24 -21.34
N ILE A 320 -1.27 16.18 -22.05
CA ILE A 320 -2.31 15.23 -21.66
C ILE A 320 -1.67 13.85 -21.49
N LYS A 321 -1.72 13.34 -20.25
CA LYS A 321 -1.09 12.06 -19.89
C LYS A 321 -2.09 11.12 -19.23
N ARG A 322 -1.90 9.82 -19.46
CA ARG A 322 -2.66 8.74 -18.81
C ARG A 322 -1.70 7.68 -18.29
N TYR A 323 -1.92 7.24 -17.07
CA TYR A 323 -1.12 6.22 -16.41
C TYR A 323 -1.99 5.06 -15.95
N PHE A 324 -1.49 3.85 -16.14
CA PHE A 324 -2.08 2.63 -15.64
C PHE A 324 -1.01 1.90 -14.85
N GLN A 325 -1.25 1.66 -13.56
CA GLN A 325 -0.27 1.03 -12.68
C GLN A 325 -0.92 -0.11 -11.92
N THR A 326 -0.23 -1.23 -11.83
CA THR A 326 -0.63 -2.39 -11.05
C THR A 326 0.52 -2.90 -10.20
N LEU A 327 0.23 -3.31 -8.98
CA LEU A 327 1.17 -3.97 -8.10
C LEU A 327 0.48 -5.18 -7.48
N GLY A 328 1.10 -6.34 -7.60
CA GLY A 328 0.69 -7.57 -6.92
C GLY A 328 1.78 -8.04 -5.97
N ASP A 329 1.42 -8.48 -4.78
CA ASP A 329 2.35 -8.97 -3.75
C ASP A 329 1.76 -10.20 -3.07
N HIS A 330 2.41 -11.34 -3.24
CA HIS A 330 1.98 -12.64 -2.70
C HIS A 330 3.02 -13.12 -1.70
N ILE A 331 2.59 -13.45 -0.48
CA ILE A 331 3.48 -13.96 0.56
C ILE A 331 2.90 -15.26 1.09
N ALA A 332 3.68 -16.33 1.01
CA ALA A 332 3.40 -17.58 1.69
C ALA A 332 4.46 -17.79 2.78
N SER A 333 4.04 -18.05 4.01
CA SER A 333 4.99 -18.23 5.11
C SER A 333 4.53 -19.31 6.10
N ALA A 334 5.53 -19.92 6.75
CA ALA A 334 5.32 -20.87 7.82
C ALA A 334 6.36 -20.67 8.93
N SER A 335 5.95 -20.92 10.16
CA SER A 335 6.84 -20.90 11.33
C SER A 335 6.53 -22.02 12.30
N GLY A 336 7.56 -22.45 13.04
CA GLY A 336 7.43 -23.36 14.16
C GLY A 336 8.26 -22.88 15.33
N ASN A 337 7.70 -22.87 16.52
CA ASN A 337 8.41 -22.49 17.74
C ASN A 337 8.23 -23.52 18.82
N TYR A 338 9.29 -23.75 19.57
CA TYR A 338 9.36 -24.63 20.71
C TYR A 338 9.79 -23.84 21.93
N VAL A 339 9.05 -23.97 23.02
CA VAL A 339 9.33 -23.33 24.31
C VAL A 339 9.30 -24.40 25.37
N GLN A 340 10.36 -24.52 26.16
CA GLN A 340 10.45 -25.50 27.26
C GLN A 340 11.06 -24.89 28.50
N GLN A 341 10.41 -25.11 29.63
CA GLN A 341 10.98 -24.79 30.94
C GLN A 341 11.92 -25.94 31.36
N LEU A 342 13.17 -25.59 31.67
CA LEU A 342 14.20 -26.52 32.09
C LEU A 342 14.34 -26.48 33.62
N ALA A 343 14.87 -27.57 34.21
CA ALA A 343 15.25 -27.62 35.61
C ALA A 343 16.78 -27.68 35.74
N TRP A 344 17.41 -26.62 36.26
CA TRP A 344 18.87 -26.48 36.28
C TRP A 344 19.33 -26.04 37.69
N GLY A 345 19.74 -26.97 38.52
CA GLY A 345 20.40 -26.64 39.79
C GLY A 345 19.66 -25.65 40.70
N GLY A 346 18.34 -25.72 40.78
CA GLY A 346 17.50 -24.80 41.57
C GLY A 346 16.96 -23.57 40.83
N ILE A 347 17.37 -23.34 39.58
CA ILE A 347 16.78 -22.32 38.70
C ILE A 347 15.91 -23.00 37.61
N ARG A 348 15.00 -22.22 36.98
CA ARG A 348 14.13 -22.71 35.91
C ARG A 348 14.31 -21.86 34.65
N PRO A 349 15.39 -22.09 33.89
CA PRO A 349 15.56 -21.40 32.61
C PRO A 349 14.53 -21.85 31.62
N THR A 350 14.16 -20.94 30.69
CA THR A 350 13.27 -21.25 29.58
C THR A 350 14.08 -21.27 28.26
N LEU A 351 14.10 -22.47 27.63
CA LEU A 351 14.64 -22.62 26.27
C LEU A 351 13.56 -22.22 25.26
N LYS A 352 13.95 -21.38 24.32
CA LYS A 352 13.13 -21.04 23.16
C LYS A 352 13.91 -21.33 21.88
N ALA A 353 13.30 -22.03 20.94
CA ALA A 353 13.87 -22.29 19.62
C ALA A 353 12.79 -22.20 18.55
N GLY A 354 13.15 -21.84 17.35
CA GLY A 354 12.17 -21.82 16.27
C GLY A 354 12.78 -21.66 14.89
N ILE A 355 11.92 -21.91 13.91
CA ILE A 355 12.22 -21.79 12.49
C ILE A 355 11.16 -20.93 11.80
N TYR A 356 11.54 -20.25 10.73
CA TYR A 356 10.66 -19.45 9.89
C TYR A 356 11.06 -19.63 8.43
N GLY A 357 10.08 -19.73 7.55
CA GLY A 357 10.25 -19.75 6.10
C GLY A 357 9.22 -18.86 5.43
N GLU A 358 9.63 -18.10 4.43
CA GLU A 358 8.78 -17.23 3.63
C GLU A 358 9.20 -17.26 2.17
N TYR A 359 8.22 -17.35 1.29
CA TYR A 359 8.34 -17.07 -0.12
C TYR A 359 7.46 -15.89 -0.47
N ARG A 360 8.01 -14.91 -1.16
CA ARG A 360 7.29 -13.73 -1.62
C ARG A 360 7.51 -13.53 -3.11
N TYR A 361 6.42 -13.34 -3.83
CA TYR A 361 6.42 -12.93 -5.22
C TYR A 361 5.77 -11.56 -5.35
N ARG A 362 6.50 -10.61 -5.93
CA ARG A 362 6.03 -9.25 -6.14
C ARG A 362 6.16 -8.89 -7.61
N SER A 363 5.12 -8.25 -8.16
CA SER A 363 5.12 -7.74 -9.52
C SER A 363 4.64 -6.30 -9.53
N TYR A 364 5.28 -5.47 -10.32
CA TYR A 364 4.87 -4.10 -10.60
C TYR A 364 4.90 -3.86 -12.09
N ASP A 365 3.83 -3.30 -12.63
CA ASP A 365 3.69 -2.93 -14.03
C ASP A 365 3.12 -1.53 -14.16
N GLN A 366 3.57 -0.81 -15.19
CA GLN A 366 3.13 0.55 -15.48
C GLN A 366 3.04 0.73 -16.99
N ARG A 367 1.96 1.41 -17.43
CA ARG A 367 1.82 1.90 -18.80
C ARG A 367 1.54 3.39 -18.78
N GLU A 368 2.17 4.14 -19.69
CA GLU A 368 2.03 5.58 -19.83
C GLU A 368 1.70 5.97 -21.27
N PHE A 369 0.66 6.78 -21.43
CA PHE A 369 0.18 7.24 -22.73
C PHE A 369 0.12 8.77 -22.74
N ILE A 370 0.44 9.34 -23.91
CA ILE A 370 0.28 10.77 -24.20
C ILE A 370 -0.57 10.95 -25.45
N TYR A 371 -1.12 12.14 -25.63
CA TYR A 371 -1.80 12.53 -26.85
C TYR A 371 -0.87 13.41 -27.66
N ARG A 372 -0.50 12.94 -28.87
CA ARG A 372 0.33 13.68 -29.80
C ARG A 372 -0.53 14.41 -30.82
N TYR A 373 -0.08 15.60 -31.19
CA TYR A 373 -0.73 16.43 -32.22
C TYR A 373 0.29 16.94 -33.26
N ASP A 374 1.36 16.18 -33.48
CA ASP A 374 2.43 16.51 -34.44
C ASP A 374 1.93 16.49 -35.88
N ASN A 375 0.88 15.72 -36.17
CA ASN A 375 0.28 15.60 -37.49
C ASN A 375 -0.59 16.79 -37.87
N LEU A 376 -0.91 17.68 -36.90
CA LEU A 376 -1.60 18.93 -37.19
C LEU A 376 -0.67 19.94 -37.87
N SER A 377 -1.16 20.64 -38.90
CA SER A 377 -0.50 21.81 -39.47
C SER A 377 -0.31 22.90 -38.40
N ALA A 378 0.56 23.87 -38.65
CA ALA A 378 0.80 24.96 -37.70
C ALA A 378 -0.47 25.76 -37.35
N GLU A 379 -1.32 25.97 -38.35
CA GLU A 379 -2.60 26.68 -38.21
C GLU A 379 -3.61 25.87 -37.39
N GLU A 380 -3.79 24.57 -37.76
CA GLU A 380 -4.66 23.65 -37.01
C GLU A 380 -4.22 23.49 -35.57
N ARG A 381 -2.91 23.39 -35.32
CA ARG A 381 -2.33 23.30 -33.97
C ARG A 381 -2.68 24.54 -33.15
N GLN A 382 -2.49 25.72 -33.71
CA GLN A 382 -2.80 26.98 -33.01
C GLN A 382 -4.30 27.07 -32.68
N TYR A 383 -5.16 26.60 -33.56
CA TYR A 383 -6.59 26.54 -33.32
C TYR A 383 -6.95 25.48 -32.27
N TYR A 384 -6.41 24.26 -32.40
CA TYR A 384 -6.64 23.14 -31.50
C TYR A 384 -6.29 23.47 -30.05
N LEU A 385 -5.18 24.16 -29.85
CA LEU A 385 -4.68 24.51 -28.51
C LEU A 385 -5.51 25.59 -27.81
N LYS A 386 -6.35 26.31 -28.54
CA LYS A 386 -7.30 27.29 -28.00
C LYS A 386 -8.68 26.69 -27.68
N LEU A 387 -8.90 25.44 -28.05
CA LEU A 387 -10.18 24.78 -27.79
C LEU A 387 -10.38 24.50 -26.30
N PRO A 388 -11.62 24.58 -25.82
CA PRO A 388 -11.97 24.02 -24.53
C PRO A 388 -11.52 22.55 -24.42
N PHE A 389 -10.96 22.15 -23.29
CA PHE A 389 -10.37 20.81 -23.13
C PHE A 389 -11.30 19.67 -23.58
N GLN A 390 -12.61 19.79 -23.34
CA GLN A 390 -13.59 18.79 -23.74
C GLN A 390 -13.73 18.65 -25.27
N GLU A 391 -13.52 19.73 -26.00
CA GLU A 391 -13.56 19.76 -27.45
C GLU A 391 -12.27 19.21 -28.07
N MET A 392 -11.13 19.39 -27.40
CA MET A 392 -9.83 18.84 -27.84
C MET A 392 -9.88 17.32 -27.99
N LEU A 393 -10.66 16.62 -27.17
CA LEU A 393 -10.81 15.16 -27.21
C LEU A 393 -12.12 14.70 -27.87
N SER A 394 -12.72 15.55 -28.71
CA SER A 394 -13.87 15.17 -29.53
C SER A 394 -13.44 14.22 -30.66
N PRO A 395 -14.35 13.35 -31.18
CA PRO A 395 -14.03 12.44 -32.29
C PRO A 395 -13.55 13.13 -33.57
N GLU A 396 -13.86 14.42 -33.72
CA GLU A 396 -13.43 15.24 -34.86
C GLU A 396 -11.91 15.45 -34.87
N TRP A 397 -11.30 15.60 -33.68
CA TRP A 397 -9.86 15.82 -33.54
C TRP A 397 -9.07 14.53 -33.33
N LEU A 398 -9.72 13.45 -32.88
CA LEU A 398 -9.06 12.19 -32.57
C LEU A 398 -8.91 11.29 -33.80
N GLY A 399 -7.69 10.98 -34.17
CA GLY A 399 -7.35 10.09 -35.29
C GLY A 399 -5.87 10.08 -35.61
N ALA A 400 -5.41 9.07 -36.32
CA ALA A 400 -4.01 8.87 -36.69
C ALA A 400 -3.43 10.01 -37.53
N ASP A 401 -4.28 10.72 -38.30
CA ASP A 401 -3.95 11.87 -39.11
C ASP A 401 -3.99 13.21 -38.37
N LYS A 402 -4.49 13.23 -37.14
CA LYS A 402 -4.67 14.43 -36.33
C LYS A 402 -4.04 14.28 -34.96
N VAL A 403 -4.88 14.10 -33.93
CA VAL A 403 -4.46 13.86 -32.55
C VAL A 403 -4.60 12.38 -32.26
N TYR A 404 -3.52 11.76 -31.87
CA TYR A 404 -3.47 10.33 -31.63
C TYR A 404 -2.76 9.98 -30.31
N ILE A 405 -3.08 8.82 -29.76
CA ILE A 405 -2.40 8.30 -28.57
C ILE A 405 -1.05 7.69 -28.94
N ASP A 406 -0.07 7.93 -28.09
CA ASP A 406 1.25 7.33 -28.18
C ASP A 406 1.63 6.73 -26.83
N GLU A 407 2.17 5.51 -26.83
CA GLU A 407 2.63 4.86 -25.62
C GLU A 407 4.11 5.17 -25.38
N ILE A 408 4.39 5.86 -24.28
CA ILE A 408 5.74 6.25 -23.85
C ILE A 408 6.22 5.46 -22.62
N THR A 409 5.65 4.28 -22.44
CA THR A 409 5.96 3.39 -21.32
C THR A 409 7.44 3.08 -21.25
N ARG A 410 8.05 3.33 -20.08
CA ARG A 410 9.41 2.90 -19.78
C ARG A 410 9.38 1.48 -19.23
N LYS A 411 9.76 0.51 -20.06
CA LYS A 411 9.80 -0.91 -19.66
C LYS A 411 10.73 -1.17 -18.48
N THR A 412 11.75 -0.32 -18.30
CA THR A 412 12.69 -0.38 -17.17
C THR A 412 12.03 -0.10 -15.82
N ASN A 413 10.83 0.48 -15.80
CA ASN A 413 10.08 0.74 -14.55
C ASN A 413 9.27 -0.48 -14.08
N ALA A 414 8.99 -1.46 -14.95
CA ALA A 414 8.32 -2.69 -14.58
C ALA A 414 9.31 -3.72 -14.02
N TYR A 415 8.86 -4.49 -13.01
CA TYR A 415 9.69 -5.55 -12.44
C TYR A 415 8.88 -6.70 -11.86
N THR A 416 9.53 -7.86 -11.73
CA THR A 416 9.10 -8.95 -10.86
C THR A 416 10.21 -9.29 -9.87
N ALA A 417 9.83 -9.70 -8.68
CA ALA A 417 10.79 -10.09 -7.65
C ALA A 417 10.33 -11.36 -6.94
N ASP A 418 11.24 -12.33 -6.86
CA ASP A 418 11.11 -13.52 -6.02
C ASP A 418 12.00 -13.37 -4.80
N ILE A 419 11.43 -13.52 -3.61
CA ILE A 419 12.16 -13.42 -2.34
C ILE A 419 11.99 -14.72 -1.58
N TYR A 420 13.09 -15.30 -1.17
CA TYR A 420 13.17 -16.46 -0.31
C TYR A 420 13.82 -16.05 1.02
N TYR A 421 13.09 -16.18 2.09
CA TYR A 421 13.57 -15.85 3.42
C TYR A 421 13.43 -17.05 4.35
N GLY A 422 14.53 -17.47 4.93
CA GLY A 422 14.60 -18.54 5.92
C GLY A 422 15.30 -18.07 7.19
N ALA A 423 14.81 -18.49 8.35
CA ALA A 423 15.45 -18.16 9.61
C ALA A 423 15.31 -19.30 10.63
N ALA A 424 16.32 -19.41 11.49
CA ALA A 424 16.28 -20.25 12.67
C ALA A 424 16.84 -19.49 13.87
N TYR A 425 16.29 -19.73 15.06
CA TYR A 425 16.80 -19.10 16.28
C TYR A 425 16.81 -20.08 17.46
N ALA A 426 17.68 -19.78 18.41
CA ALA A 426 17.68 -20.38 19.73
C ALA A 426 18.01 -19.31 20.79
N ALA A 427 17.36 -19.39 21.93
CA ALA A 427 17.52 -18.45 23.05
C ALA A 427 17.27 -19.13 24.40
N LEU A 428 17.92 -18.61 25.43
CA LEU A 428 17.71 -19.00 26.82
C LEU A 428 17.30 -17.78 27.63
N ASP A 429 16.27 -17.95 28.42
CA ASP A 429 15.81 -17.00 29.44
C ASP A 429 16.18 -17.57 30.81
N ILE A 430 17.12 -16.92 31.49
CA ILE A 430 17.80 -17.45 32.71
C ILE A 430 17.50 -16.53 33.88
N PRO A 431 16.61 -16.90 34.80
CA PRO A 431 16.38 -16.18 36.04
C PRO A 431 17.49 -16.52 37.05
N LEU A 432 18.37 -15.55 37.37
CA LEU A 432 19.47 -15.67 38.30
C LEU A 432 19.30 -14.70 39.51
N GLY A 433 18.45 -15.04 40.44
CA GLY A 433 18.16 -14.21 41.60
C GLY A 433 17.61 -12.83 41.23
N LYS A 434 18.41 -11.77 41.37
CA LYS A 434 18.02 -10.41 40.94
C LYS A 434 18.24 -10.13 39.46
N PHE A 435 18.89 -11.02 38.74
CA PHE A 435 19.12 -10.88 37.29
C PHE A 435 18.16 -11.77 36.48
N ASP A 436 17.61 -11.20 35.43
CA ASP A 436 17.00 -11.95 34.35
C ASP A 436 17.85 -11.74 33.10
N ILE A 437 18.40 -12.82 32.54
CA ILE A 437 19.28 -12.78 31.39
C ILE A 437 18.58 -13.51 30.22
N TYR A 438 18.23 -12.79 29.19
CA TYR A 438 17.71 -13.36 27.96
C TYR A 438 18.75 -13.25 26.86
N ALA A 439 19.32 -14.37 26.44
CA ALA A 439 20.40 -14.42 25.45
C ALA A 439 20.13 -15.47 24.37
N GLY A 440 20.52 -15.16 23.14
CA GLY A 440 20.38 -16.09 22.03
C GLY A 440 20.92 -15.53 20.73
N ALA A 441 20.70 -16.28 19.67
CA ALA A 441 21.09 -15.91 18.32
C ALA A 441 20.06 -16.35 17.31
N ARG A 442 19.97 -15.59 16.23
CA ARG A 442 19.16 -15.87 15.04
C ARG A 442 20.06 -15.94 13.82
N LEU A 443 19.88 -16.95 13.00
CA LEU A 443 20.49 -17.10 11.68
C LEU A 443 19.43 -16.80 10.63
N GLU A 444 19.73 -15.90 9.69
CA GLU A 444 18.84 -15.54 8.59
C GLU A 444 19.51 -15.73 7.25
N SER A 445 18.82 -16.39 6.33
CA SER A 445 19.16 -16.49 4.92
C SER A 445 18.10 -15.74 4.11
N TYR A 446 18.54 -14.80 3.29
CA TYR A 446 17.65 -13.95 2.49
C TYR A 446 18.16 -13.91 1.05
N THR A 447 17.31 -14.30 0.10
CA THR A 447 17.65 -14.30 -1.32
C THR A 447 16.60 -13.53 -2.09
N THR A 448 17.00 -12.52 -2.82
CA THR A 448 16.15 -11.76 -3.74
C THR A 448 16.58 -11.99 -5.17
N LYS A 449 15.62 -12.30 -6.03
CA LYS A 449 15.79 -12.35 -7.49
C LYS A 449 14.95 -11.27 -8.11
N LEU A 450 15.54 -10.19 -8.58
CA LEU A 450 14.86 -9.07 -9.23
C LEU A 450 15.04 -9.19 -10.74
N THR A 451 13.93 -9.33 -11.45
CA THR A 451 13.87 -9.42 -12.91
C THR A 451 13.20 -8.17 -13.48
N ARG A 452 13.89 -7.50 -14.40
CA ARG A 452 13.39 -6.33 -15.12
C ARG A 452 13.96 -6.25 -16.51
N ASP A 453 13.32 -5.48 -17.39
CA ASP A 453 13.92 -5.12 -18.67
C ASP A 453 15.04 -4.08 -18.47
N ARG A 454 16.07 -4.13 -19.28
CA ARG A 454 17.21 -3.19 -19.30
C ARG A 454 17.09 -2.13 -20.38
N SER A 455 16.16 -2.29 -21.30
CA SER A 455 15.98 -1.42 -22.46
C SER A 455 14.55 -0.87 -22.47
N ASP A 456 14.44 0.42 -22.72
CA ASP A 456 13.15 1.06 -23.02
C ASP A 456 12.82 1.02 -24.51
N ALA A 457 13.73 0.49 -25.37
CA ALA A 457 13.47 0.36 -26.80
C ALA A 457 12.34 -0.66 -27.06
N PRO A 458 11.31 -0.30 -27.82
CA PRO A 458 10.14 -1.15 -28.05
C PRO A 458 10.48 -2.51 -28.67
N GLU A 459 11.45 -2.53 -29.57
CA GLU A 459 11.83 -3.69 -30.39
C GLU A 459 12.79 -4.64 -29.63
N LEU A 460 13.36 -4.20 -28.50
CA LEU A 460 14.41 -4.91 -27.81
C LEU A 460 13.97 -5.28 -26.38
N ILE A 461 13.74 -6.57 -26.16
CA ILE A 461 13.44 -7.11 -24.81
C ILE A 461 14.74 -7.68 -24.24
N LEU A 462 15.32 -6.99 -23.26
CA LEU A 462 16.56 -7.39 -22.59
C LEU A 462 16.30 -7.71 -21.12
N MET A 463 15.54 -8.76 -20.85
CA MET A 463 15.27 -9.20 -19.47
C MET A 463 16.56 -9.54 -18.76
N THR A 464 16.74 -9.00 -17.58
CA THR A 464 17.86 -9.31 -16.70
C THR A 464 17.38 -9.65 -15.31
N THR A 465 17.96 -10.69 -14.73
CA THR A 465 17.71 -11.07 -13.34
C THR A 465 18.96 -10.80 -12.51
N LYS A 466 18.82 -9.98 -11.48
CA LYS A 466 19.85 -9.80 -10.46
C LYS A 466 19.48 -10.63 -9.24
N THR A 467 20.40 -11.46 -8.80
CA THR A 467 20.25 -12.25 -7.58
C THR A 467 21.15 -11.67 -6.49
N HIS A 468 20.58 -11.42 -5.34
CA HIS A 468 21.31 -11.04 -4.14
C HIS A 468 21.02 -12.06 -3.04
N HIS A 469 22.06 -12.50 -2.33
CA HIS A 469 21.96 -13.48 -1.25
C HIS A 469 22.73 -13.00 -0.03
N ASP A 470 22.06 -13.02 1.12
CA ASP A 470 22.60 -12.67 2.42
C ASP A 470 22.44 -13.82 3.40
N LEU A 471 23.51 -14.09 4.18
CA LEU A 471 23.46 -14.97 5.34
C LEU A 471 23.99 -14.21 6.55
N ASN A 472 23.14 -14.05 7.57
CA ASN A 472 23.45 -13.21 8.71
C ASN A 472 23.22 -13.93 10.04
N LEU A 473 24.22 -13.90 10.92
CA LEU A 473 24.09 -14.31 12.32
C LEU A 473 23.84 -13.06 13.20
N LEU A 474 22.77 -13.10 13.97
CA LEU A 474 22.23 -11.99 14.74
C LEU A 474 22.18 -12.38 16.22
N PRO A 475 23.27 -12.19 16.98
CA PRO A 475 23.27 -12.38 18.43
C PRO A 475 22.49 -11.25 19.11
N SER A 476 21.83 -11.59 20.21
CA SER A 476 21.21 -10.60 21.11
C SER A 476 21.28 -11.05 22.57
N VAL A 477 21.46 -10.08 23.47
CA VAL A 477 21.48 -10.28 24.91
C VAL A 477 20.72 -9.14 25.56
N ASN A 478 19.78 -9.48 26.43
CA ASN A 478 19.03 -8.54 27.25
C ASN A 478 19.24 -8.91 28.71
N VAL A 479 19.65 -7.97 29.52
CA VAL A 479 19.88 -8.17 30.97
C VAL A 479 19.00 -7.21 31.75
N THR A 480 18.21 -7.75 32.66
CA THR A 480 17.42 -6.97 33.60
C THR A 480 17.97 -7.23 35.01
N TYR A 481 18.35 -6.17 35.71
CA TYR A 481 18.73 -6.22 37.10
C TYR A 481 17.64 -5.59 37.96
N ARG A 482 17.00 -6.36 38.83
CA ARG A 482 15.99 -5.91 39.79
C ARG A 482 16.65 -5.44 41.05
N ILE A 483 16.74 -4.14 41.26
CA ILE A 483 17.32 -3.55 42.50
C ILE A 483 16.38 -3.87 43.65
N ASP A 484 15.11 -3.54 43.48
CA ASP A 484 14.00 -3.82 44.38
C ASP A 484 12.69 -3.98 43.60
N ASP A 485 11.54 -4.11 44.27
CA ASP A 485 10.23 -4.31 43.66
C ASP A 485 9.74 -3.11 42.80
N ARG A 486 10.39 -1.94 42.95
CA ARG A 486 9.99 -0.70 42.24
C ARG A 486 11.01 -0.24 41.21
N HIS A 487 12.28 -0.68 41.35
CA HIS A 487 13.40 -0.20 40.55
C HIS A 487 14.08 -1.34 39.82
N GLN A 488 14.30 -1.17 38.52
CA GLN A 488 15.07 -2.11 37.71
C GLN A 488 15.95 -1.36 36.71
N LEU A 489 17.10 -1.94 36.41
CA LEU A 489 17.97 -1.51 35.32
C LEU A 489 17.89 -2.53 34.19
N ARG A 490 17.86 -2.05 32.97
CA ARG A 490 17.87 -2.90 31.78
C ARG A 490 18.99 -2.48 30.84
N ALA A 491 19.74 -3.46 30.33
CA ALA A 491 20.71 -3.30 29.29
C ALA A 491 20.42 -4.28 28.15
N ALA A 492 20.52 -3.83 26.92
CA ALA A 492 20.29 -4.66 25.76
C ALA A 492 21.41 -4.46 24.73
N TYR A 493 21.87 -5.55 24.16
CA TYR A 493 22.72 -5.58 22.98
C TYR A 493 22.09 -6.48 21.93
N GLY A 494 22.10 -6.05 20.69
CA GLY A 494 21.66 -6.88 19.58
C GLY A 494 22.17 -6.36 18.26
N ARG A 495 22.44 -7.28 17.35
CA ARG A 495 22.73 -6.99 15.96
C ARG A 495 21.42 -7.02 15.18
N SER A 496 21.15 -5.97 14.41
CA SER A 496 20.02 -5.86 13.51
C SER A 496 20.49 -5.58 12.08
N LEU A 497 19.59 -5.68 11.14
CA LEU A 497 19.80 -5.45 9.72
C LEU A 497 18.86 -4.34 9.24
N ASN A 498 19.22 -3.74 8.11
CA ASN A 498 18.31 -2.94 7.31
C ASN A 498 18.44 -3.40 5.86
N ARG A 499 17.38 -4.01 5.33
CA ARG A 499 17.35 -4.48 3.96
C ARG A 499 16.72 -3.42 3.06
N PRO A 500 17.27 -3.20 1.85
CA PRO A 500 16.66 -2.29 0.89
C PRO A 500 15.22 -2.75 0.58
N GLU A 501 14.34 -1.80 0.40
CA GLU A 501 12.99 -2.01 -0.08
C GLU A 501 13.01 -2.27 -1.59
N LEU A 502 11.99 -3.01 -2.11
CA LEU A 502 11.84 -3.31 -3.53
C LEU A 502 10.91 -2.30 -4.16
#